data_9f2f50d96ad18d7294ab210746dca605
#
_entry.id   9f2f50d96ad18d7294ab210746dca605
#
_cell.length_a   1.000
_cell.length_b   1.000
_cell.length_c   1.000
_cell.angle_alpha   90.00
_cell.angle_beta   90.00
_cell.angle_gamma   90.00
#
_symmetry.space_group_name_H-M   'P 1'
#
loop_
_entity.id
_entity.type
_entity.pdbx_description
1 polymer ?
#
loop_
_entity_poly.entity_id
_entity_poly.type
_entity_poly.pdbx_seq_one_letter_code
_entity_poly.pdbx_strand_id
1 'polypeptide(L)'
;MCDILNTINCPQDLKELPRERLQDLAAEIREFLIQSVSQTGGHLAPNLGIVELTLALHRVYDSPRDKIVWDVGHQCYVHKLITGRRDRFGTLRQTGGISGFPKRDE
;
A
#
# COMPACT_ATOMS: atom_id res chain seq x y z
N MET A 1 16.66 1.38 -4.04
CA MET A 1 15.91 0.68 -3.03
C MET A 1 14.43 0.63 -3.33
N CYS A 2 13.75 1.77 -3.36
CA CYS A 2 12.33 1.79 -3.72
C CYS A 2 12.16 2.26 -5.16
N ASP A 3 12.98 1.74 -6.06
CA ASP A 3 13.02 2.21 -7.45
C ASP A 3 11.69 1.94 -8.17
N ILE A 4 11.12 0.75 -7.95
CA ILE A 4 9.85 0.39 -8.57
C ILE A 4 8.70 1.07 -7.83
N LEU A 5 8.70 1.00 -6.50
CA LEU A 5 7.62 1.57 -5.70
C LEU A 5 7.46 3.07 -5.96
N ASN A 6 8.57 3.78 -6.16
CA ASN A 6 8.52 5.21 -6.41
C ASN A 6 7.85 5.57 -7.74
N THR A 7 7.68 4.61 -8.66
CA THR A 7 6.97 4.84 -9.91
C THR A 7 5.47 4.55 -9.80
N ILE A 8 5.02 3.99 -8.68
CA ILE A 8 3.62 3.61 -8.50
C ILE A 8 2.91 4.72 -7.73
N ASN A 9 2.19 5.57 -8.46
CA ASN A 9 1.49 6.72 -7.88
C ASN A 9 -0.02 6.55 -7.94
N CYS A 10 -0.51 5.55 -8.67
CA CYS A 10 -1.93 5.23 -8.76
C CYS A 10 -2.05 3.76 -9.19
N PRO A 11 -3.25 3.16 -9.05
CA PRO A 11 -3.44 1.75 -9.44
C PRO A 11 -3.10 1.47 -10.90
N GLN A 12 -3.29 2.44 -11.80
CA GLN A 12 -2.98 2.24 -13.21
C GLN A 12 -1.48 1.99 -13.42
N ASP A 13 -0.63 2.67 -12.67
CA ASP A 13 0.82 2.45 -12.77
C ASP A 13 1.17 0.99 -12.42
N LEU A 14 0.50 0.41 -11.46
CA LEU A 14 0.71 -0.99 -11.10
C LEU A 14 0.27 -1.92 -12.22
N LYS A 15 -0.84 -1.61 -12.88
CA LYS A 15 -1.33 -2.44 -13.99
C LYS A 15 -0.37 -2.44 -15.17
N GLU A 16 0.37 -1.36 -15.36
CA GLU A 16 1.32 -1.22 -16.47
C GLU A 16 2.68 -1.83 -16.16
N LEU A 17 2.94 -2.19 -14.91
CA LEU A 17 4.21 -2.79 -14.53
C LEU A 17 4.34 -4.20 -15.13
N PRO A 18 5.50 -4.55 -15.74
CA PRO A 18 5.70 -5.91 -16.21
C PRO A 18 5.54 -6.94 -15.10
N ARG A 19 4.89 -8.05 -15.42
CA ARG A 19 4.57 -9.08 -14.45
C ARG A 19 5.82 -9.60 -13.71
N GLU A 20 6.94 -9.67 -14.42
CA GLU A 20 8.21 -10.15 -13.87
C GLU A 20 8.75 -9.26 -12.76
N ARG A 21 8.30 -7.99 -12.70
CA ARG A 21 8.75 -7.03 -11.71
C ARG A 21 7.91 -7.02 -10.44
N LEU A 22 6.84 -7.81 -10.38
CA LEU A 22 5.93 -7.78 -9.22
C LEU A 22 6.58 -8.30 -7.95
N GLN A 23 7.44 -9.33 -8.05
CA GLN A 23 8.14 -9.83 -6.87
C GLN A 23 9.12 -8.82 -6.31
N ASP A 24 9.81 -8.10 -7.19
CA ASP A 24 10.71 -7.04 -6.77
C ASP A 24 9.95 -5.91 -6.09
N LEU A 25 8.79 -5.55 -6.66
CA LEU A 25 7.92 -4.53 -6.04
C LEU A 25 7.45 -4.99 -4.66
N ALA A 26 7.04 -6.25 -4.53
CA ALA A 26 6.60 -6.77 -3.24
C ALA A 26 7.71 -6.68 -2.19
N ALA A 27 8.95 -6.99 -2.58
CA ALA A 27 10.09 -6.87 -1.66
C ALA A 27 10.33 -5.41 -1.26
N GLU A 28 10.22 -4.47 -2.20
CA GLU A 28 10.37 -3.04 -1.89
C GLU A 28 9.27 -2.56 -0.96
N ILE A 29 8.04 -3.00 -1.17
CA ILE A 29 6.92 -2.63 -0.30
C ILE A 29 7.15 -3.15 1.12
N ARG A 30 7.60 -4.38 1.27
CA ARG A 30 7.89 -4.93 2.59
C ARG A 30 8.96 -4.13 3.32
N GLU A 31 10.04 -3.80 2.63
CA GLU A 31 11.10 -2.99 3.22
C GLU A 31 10.58 -1.61 3.61
N PHE A 32 9.78 -0.99 2.74
CA PHE A 32 9.17 0.31 3.02
C PHE A 32 8.28 0.24 4.26
N LEU A 33 7.45 -0.80 4.38
CA LEU A 33 6.56 -0.96 5.52
C LEU A 33 7.33 -1.18 6.82
N ILE A 34 8.37 -2.00 6.79
CA ILE A 34 9.19 -2.25 7.98
C ILE A 34 9.79 -0.95 8.48
N GLN A 35 10.38 -0.17 7.59
CA GLN A 35 11.01 1.09 7.96
C GLN A 35 9.98 2.12 8.43
N SER A 36 8.86 2.24 7.73
CA SER A 36 7.84 3.24 8.06
C SER A 36 7.16 2.93 9.39
N VAL A 37 6.72 1.69 9.57
CA VAL A 37 5.99 1.30 10.79
C VAL A 37 6.90 1.31 12.00
N SER A 38 8.19 1.05 11.84
CA SER A 38 9.15 1.15 12.95
C SER A 38 9.22 2.58 13.49
N GLN A 39 8.91 3.58 12.68
CA GLN A 39 8.94 4.99 13.07
C GLN A 39 7.59 5.50 13.54
N THR A 40 6.52 5.11 12.85
CA THR A 40 5.17 5.65 13.14
C THR A 40 4.37 4.78 14.11
N GLY A 41 4.74 3.52 14.27
CA GLY A 41 3.87 2.53 14.88
C GLY A 41 2.82 2.05 13.90
N GLY A 42 2.11 0.99 14.24
CA GLY A 42 1.06 0.46 13.39
C GLY A 42 1.08 -1.07 13.33
N HIS A 43 0.31 -1.62 12.40
CA HIS A 43 0.12 -3.06 12.26
C HIS A 43 1.07 -3.61 11.20
N LEU A 44 2.20 -4.19 11.63
CA LEU A 44 3.21 -4.65 10.67
C LEU A 44 2.89 -6.04 10.11
N ALA A 45 2.71 -7.04 10.97
CA ALA A 45 2.54 -8.42 10.52
C ALA A 45 1.34 -8.62 9.57
N PRO A 46 0.14 -8.09 9.87
CA PRO A 46 -0.98 -8.25 8.95
C PRO A 46 -0.72 -7.63 7.59
N ASN A 47 0.01 -6.53 7.53
CA ASN A 47 0.30 -5.86 6.27
C ASN A 47 1.38 -6.56 5.48
N LEU A 48 2.41 -7.11 6.14
CA LEU A 48 3.42 -7.90 5.44
C LEU A 48 2.81 -9.16 4.84
N GLY A 49 1.81 -9.75 5.49
CA GLY A 49 1.19 -10.98 5.02
C GLY A 49 0.25 -10.81 3.84
N ILE A 50 -0.10 -9.58 3.47
CA ILE A 50 -1.11 -9.34 2.44
C ILE A 50 -0.55 -8.57 1.23
N VAL A 51 0.77 -8.42 1.14
CA VAL A 51 1.38 -7.61 0.06
C VAL A 51 1.00 -8.18 -1.30
N GLU A 52 1.27 -9.45 -1.55
CA GLU A 52 1.00 -10.07 -2.86
C GLU A 52 -0.49 -10.06 -3.19
N LEU A 53 -1.35 -10.34 -2.22
CA LEU A 53 -2.78 -10.34 -2.46
C LEU A 53 -3.27 -8.95 -2.85
N THR A 54 -2.80 -7.90 -2.17
CA THR A 54 -3.20 -6.53 -2.48
C THR A 54 -2.75 -6.15 -3.89
N LEU A 55 -1.52 -6.52 -4.28
CA LEU A 55 -1.04 -6.27 -5.63
C LEU A 55 -1.91 -6.99 -6.66
N ALA A 56 -2.26 -8.25 -6.39
CA ALA A 56 -3.10 -9.03 -7.29
C ALA A 56 -4.49 -8.39 -7.45
N LEU A 57 -5.09 -7.93 -6.35
CA LEU A 57 -6.39 -7.28 -6.40
C LEU A 57 -6.35 -6.02 -7.28
N HIS A 58 -5.32 -5.20 -7.13
CA HIS A 58 -5.20 -3.98 -7.93
C HIS A 58 -4.83 -4.25 -9.38
N ARG A 59 -4.28 -5.42 -9.69
CA ARG A 59 -4.01 -5.80 -11.07
C ARG A 59 -5.26 -6.29 -11.79
N VAL A 60 -6.22 -6.85 -11.05
CA VAL A 60 -7.45 -7.44 -11.61
C VAL A 60 -8.59 -6.44 -11.61
N TYR A 61 -8.74 -5.68 -10.54
CA TYR A 61 -9.86 -4.75 -10.35
C TYR A 61 -9.40 -3.32 -10.52
N ASP A 62 -10.33 -2.42 -10.80
CA ASP A 62 -10.04 -1.00 -11.06
C ASP A 62 -10.51 -0.14 -9.88
N SER A 63 -9.67 -0.02 -8.85
CA SER A 63 -9.95 0.89 -7.75
C SER A 63 -9.73 2.35 -8.20
N PRO A 64 -10.57 3.30 -7.82
CA PRO A 64 -11.68 3.19 -6.86
C PRO A 64 -13.03 2.85 -7.50
N ARG A 65 -13.09 2.64 -8.81
CA ARG A 65 -14.35 2.28 -9.47
C ARG A 65 -14.88 0.97 -8.88
N ASP A 66 -14.01 -0.04 -8.81
CA ASP A 66 -14.30 -1.26 -8.07
C ASP A 66 -13.96 -1.02 -6.60
N LYS A 67 -14.85 -1.39 -5.70
CA LYS A 67 -14.68 -1.11 -4.29
C LYS A 67 -13.98 -2.27 -3.60
N ILE A 68 -12.94 -1.96 -2.82
CA ILE A 68 -12.24 -2.94 -1.98
C ILE A 68 -12.59 -2.62 -0.54
N VAL A 69 -13.22 -3.57 0.15
CA VAL A 69 -13.61 -3.41 1.55
C VAL A 69 -12.71 -4.30 2.39
N TRP A 70 -12.09 -3.72 3.40
CA TRP A 70 -11.15 -4.41 4.27
C TRP A 70 -11.85 -4.76 5.59
N ASP A 71 -11.86 -6.04 5.95
CA ASP A 71 -12.44 -6.48 7.22
C ASP A 71 -11.61 -5.90 8.37
N VAL A 72 -12.23 -5.16 9.26
CA VAL A 72 -11.61 -4.33 10.29
C VAL A 72 -10.75 -3.21 9.69
N GLY A 73 -9.88 -3.51 8.74
CA GLY A 73 -9.13 -2.52 7.97
C GLY A 73 -7.69 -2.27 8.40
N HIS A 74 -7.19 -3.02 9.40
CA HIS A 74 -5.81 -2.82 9.87
C HIS A 74 -4.75 -3.32 8.88
N GLN A 75 -5.16 -4.01 7.81
CA GLN A 75 -4.28 -4.60 6.79
C GLN A 75 -4.34 -3.82 5.47
N CYS A 76 -4.66 -2.53 5.49
CA CYS A 76 -4.87 -1.76 4.26
C CYS A 76 -3.67 -0.89 3.85
N TYR A 77 -2.50 -1.08 4.46
CA TYR A 77 -1.35 -0.19 4.21
C TYR A 77 -0.85 -0.27 2.77
N VAL A 78 -0.77 -1.48 2.21
CA VAL A 78 -0.34 -1.63 0.81
C VAL A 78 -1.32 -0.95 -0.13
N HIS A 79 -2.62 -1.07 0.15
CA HIS A 79 -3.66 -0.37 -0.62
C HIS A 79 -3.41 1.14 -0.60
N LYS A 80 -3.09 1.71 0.56
CA LYS A 80 -2.80 3.15 0.64
C LYS A 80 -1.58 3.54 -0.18
N LEU A 81 -0.55 2.69 -0.19
CA LEU A 81 0.64 2.95 -1.00
C LEU A 81 0.30 2.97 -2.49
N ILE A 82 -0.45 1.97 -2.95
CA ILE A 82 -0.79 1.82 -4.37
C ILE A 82 -1.76 2.93 -4.83
N THR A 83 -2.60 3.43 -3.94
CA THR A 83 -3.60 4.44 -4.30
C THR A 83 -3.13 5.88 -4.09
N GLY A 84 -1.82 6.08 -3.97
CA GLY A 84 -1.25 7.43 -4.08
C GLY A 84 -0.92 8.12 -2.77
N ARG A 85 -0.87 7.41 -1.65
CA ARG A 85 -0.59 8.02 -0.35
C ARG A 85 0.81 7.72 0.18
N ARG A 86 1.71 7.27 -0.70
CA ARG A 86 3.08 6.92 -0.31
C ARG A 86 3.79 8.11 0.33
N ASP A 87 3.65 9.30 -0.23
CA ASP A 87 4.37 10.48 0.23
C ASP A 87 3.91 10.94 1.60
N ARG A 88 2.71 10.53 2.03
CA ARG A 88 2.18 10.87 3.35
C ARG A 88 2.34 9.74 4.36
N PHE A 89 3.00 8.66 3.97
CA PHE A 89 3.07 7.48 4.83
C PHE A 89 3.86 7.73 6.12
N GLY A 90 4.77 8.70 6.12
CA GLY A 90 5.45 9.12 7.35
C GLY A 90 4.52 9.76 8.38
N THR A 91 3.28 10.11 7.99
CA THR A 91 2.28 10.67 8.89
C THR A 91 1.28 9.60 9.38
N LEU A 92 1.50 8.33 9.07
CA LEU A 92 0.59 7.25 9.45
C LEU A 92 0.36 7.26 10.96
N ARG A 93 -0.91 7.27 11.37
CA ARG A 93 -1.35 7.29 12.77
C ARG A 93 -0.93 8.53 13.56
N GLN A 94 -0.38 9.54 12.90
CA GLN A 94 -0.02 10.80 13.54
C GLN A 94 -1.17 11.78 13.47
N THR A 95 -1.21 12.75 14.39
CA THR A 95 -2.24 13.78 14.39
C THR A 95 -2.17 14.56 13.09
N GLY A 96 -3.31 14.66 12.39
CA GLY A 96 -3.38 15.34 11.10
C GLY A 96 -2.83 14.53 9.94
N GLY A 97 -2.34 13.31 10.21
CA GLY A 97 -1.82 12.43 9.19
C GLY A 97 -2.83 11.41 8.70
N ILE A 98 -2.36 10.43 7.93
CA ILE A 98 -3.24 9.39 7.41
C ILE A 98 -3.54 8.36 8.49
N SER A 99 -4.72 7.74 8.38
CA SER A 99 -5.20 6.77 9.36
C SER A 99 -4.51 5.41 9.17
N GLY A 100 -4.43 4.65 10.27
CA GLY A 100 -4.05 3.23 10.20
C GLY A 100 -5.17 2.32 9.73
N PHE A 101 -6.33 2.88 9.36
CA PHE A 101 -7.49 2.17 8.86
C PHE A 101 -8.00 2.87 7.60
N PRO A 102 -8.85 2.20 6.78
CA PRO A 102 -9.44 2.86 5.62
C PRO A 102 -10.29 4.06 6.03
N LYS A 103 -10.20 5.12 5.25
CA LYS A 103 -11.01 6.32 5.45
C LYS A 103 -11.49 6.85 4.10
N ARG A 104 -12.77 7.26 4.06
CA ARG A 104 -13.37 7.73 2.81
C ARG A 104 -12.78 9.07 2.35
N ASP A 105 -12.35 9.90 3.28
CA ASP A 105 -11.82 11.23 2.99
C ASP A 105 -10.31 11.26 2.79
N GLU A 106 -9.70 10.12 2.74
CA GLU A 106 -8.30 9.94 2.39
C GLU A 106 -8.21 9.39 0.97
#